data_50b349036637f377a26028ea7499bf6f
#
_entry.id   50b349036637f377a26028ea7499bf6f
#
_cell.length_a   1.000
_cell.length_b   1.000
_cell.length_c   1.000
_cell.angle_alpha   90.00
_cell.angle_beta   90.00
_cell.angle_gamma   90.00
#
_symmetry.space_group_name_H-M   'P 1'
#
loop_
_entity.id
_entity.type
_entity.pdbx_description
1 polymer ?
#
loop_
_entity_poly.entity_id
_entity_poly.type
_entity_poly.pdbx_seq_one_letter_code
_entity_poly.pdbx_strand_id
1 'polypeptide(L)'
;EGVEIISLPGHSFDMAGFRTKDDVVYLADCLSSRETLDKYRIGFIYDVGAYLQTLEMVKTMKAKVFVPSHAEPTEDITELAQYNIDTVMEIAEKIVEICQEPMCFEKILQKLFFAYELKMNFEQYVLVGSTLAP
;
A
#
# COMPACT_ATOMS: atom_id res chain seq x y z
N GLU A 1 -27.31 11.82 -4.84
CA GLU A 1 -27.20 12.23 -6.27
C GLU A 1 -25.94 13.05 -6.46
N GLY A 2 -24.95 12.51 -7.21
CA GLY A 2 -23.78 13.25 -7.67
C GLY A 2 -22.45 12.84 -7.08
N VAL A 3 -22.34 11.63 -6.56
CA VAL A 3 -21.07 10.98 -6.17
C VAL A 3 -20.89 9.74 -7.05
N GLU A 4 -19.73 9.61 -7.66
CA GLU A 4 -19.29 8.41 -8.37
C GLU A 4 -18.51 7.52 -7.40
N ILE A 5 -18.83 6.24 -7.34
CA ILE A 5 -18.09 5.25 -6.53
C ILE A 5 -16.96 4.67 -7.37
N ILE A 6 -15.76 4.61 -6.80
CA ILE A 6 -14.56 4.07 -7.42
C ILE A 6 -14.14 2.84 -6.63
N SER A 7 -14.05 1.68 -7.28
CA SER A 7 -13.53 0.46 -6.66
C SER A 7 -12.01 0.55 -6.49
N LEU A 8 -11.50 0.33 -5.28
CA LEU A 8 -10.09 0.44 -4.90
C LEU A 8 -9.63 -0.80 -4.11
N PRO A 9 -9.81 -2.03 -4.65
CA PRO A 9 -9.45 -3.25 -3.92
C PRO A 9 -7.96 -3.35 -3.65
N GLY A 10 -7.59 -4.12 -2.63
CA GLY A 10 -6.21 -4.46 -2.32
C GLY A 10 -5.81 -4.17 -0.88
N HIS A 11 -5.96 -2.96 -0.37
CA HIS A 11 -5.77 -2.69 1.05
C HIS A 11 -6.81 -3.46 1.89
N SER A 12 -8.05 -3.45 1.47
CA SER A 12 -9.10 -4.33 1.98
C SER A 12 -9.93 -4.91 0.83
N PHE A 13 -10.80 -5.89 1.11
CA PHE A 13 -11.50 -6.67 0.10
C PHE A 13 -12.37 -5.81 -0.84
N ASP A 14 -13.25 -4.98 -0.28
CA ASP A 14 -14.23 -4.16 -1.01
C ASP A 14 -13.99 -2.66 -0.77
N MET A 15 -12.75 -2.22 -0.67
CA MET A 15 -12.47 -0.81 -0.47
C MET A 15 -12.95 0.02 -1.64
N ALA A 16 -13.60 1.13 -1.35
CA ALA A 16 -14.09 2.08 -2.32
C ALA A 16 -13.67 3.51 -1.97
N GLY A 17 -13.32 4.23 -3.01
CA GLY A 17 -13.22 5.67 -3.01
C GLY A 17 -14.44 6.29 -3.66
N PHE A 18 -14.45 7.60 -3.78
CA PHE A 18 -15.53 8.30 -4.49
C PHE A 18 -15.08 9.63 -5.06
N ARG A 19 -15.72 10.01 -6.17
CA ARG A 19 -15.52 11.30 -6.83
C ARG A 19 -16.74 12.17 -6.62
N THR A 20 -16.54 13.40 -6.20
CA THR A 20 -17.59 14.41 -6.07
C THR A 20 -17.83 15.17 -7.38
N LYS A 21 -18.93 15.92 -7.44
CA LYS A 21 -19.24 16.81 -8.59
C LYS A 21 -18.19 17.91 -8.80
N ASP A 22 -17.51 18.32 -7.75
CA ASP A 22 -16.46 19.34 -7.79
C ASP A 22 -15.11 18.78 -8.22
N ASP A 23 -15.10 17.51 -8.69
CA ASP A 23 -13.92 16.77 -9.16
C ASP A 23 -12.87 16.55 -8.07
N VAL A 24 -13.32 16.32 -6.83
CA VAL A 24 -12.49 15.86 -5.73
C VAL A 24 -12.60 14.34 -5.63
N VAL A 25 -11.47 13.64 -5.62
CA VAL A 25 -11.40 12.17 -5.53
C VAL A 25 -10.86 11.76 -4.16
N TYR A 26 -11.70 11.08 -3.39
CA TYR A 26 -11.32 10.48 -2.10
C TYR A 26 -10.85 9.05 -2.34
N LEU A 27 -9.61 8.77 -1.94
CA LEU A 27 -8.92 7.52 -2.26
C LEU A 27 -8.91 6.50 -1.10
N ALA A 28 -9.54 6.84 0.04
CA ALA A 28 -9.49 6.00 1.24
C ALA A 28 -8.03 5.58 1.57
N ASP A 29 -7.82 4.33 1.98
CA ASP A 29 -6.51 3.81 2.40
C ASP A 29 -5.76 3.11 1.24
N CYS A 30 -6.04 3.47 -0.02
CA CYS A 30 -5.42 2.80 -1.16
C CYS A 30 -3.93 3.13 -1.34
N LEU A 31 -3.41 4.12 -0.63
CA LEU A 31 -1.98 4.45 -0.58
C LEU A 31 -1.60 5.19 0.71
N SER A 32 -0.32 5.14 1.03
CA SER A 32 0.27 5.79 2.20
C SER A 32 1.19 6.93 1.81
N SER A 33 1.40 7.88 2.73
CA SER A 33 2.39 8.94 2.55
C SER A 33 3.82 8.38 2.51
N ARG A 34 4.74 9.13 1.90
CA ARG A 34 6.17 8.79 1.91
C ARG A 34 6.69 8.62 3.34
N GLU A 35 6.33 9.56 4.24
CA GLU A 35 6.74 9.52 5.64
C GLU A 35 6.29 8.23 6.34
N THR A 36 5.05 7.79 6.09
CA THR A 36 4.52 6.54 6.64
C THR A 36 5.29 5.33 6.11
N LEU A 37 5.55 5.27 4.80
CA LEU A 37 6.29 4.18 4.17
C LEU A 37 7.75 4.15 4.59
N ASP A 38 8.40 5.31 4.74
CA ASP A 38 9.78 5.39 5.20
C ASP A 38 9.92 4.93 6.65
N LYS A 39 8.91 5.20 7.49
CA LYS A 39 8.92 4.84 8.91
C LYS A 39 8.57 3.38 9.17
N TYR A 40 7.53 2.88 8.53
CA TYR A 40 6.97 1.54 8.82
C TYR A 40 7.33 0.50 7.77
N ARG A 41 7.72 0.91 6.60
CA ARG A 41 8.13 0.16 5.43
C ARG A 41 7.05 -0.78 4.90
N ILE A 42 6.53 -1.67 5.74
CA ILE A 42 5.57 -2.71 5.37
C ILE A 42 4.24 -2.37 6.05
N GLY A 43 3.25 -2.00 5.26
CA GLY A 43 1.88 -1.76 5.71
C GLY A 43 1.00 -3.00 5.61
N PHE A 44 -0.24 -2.88 6.06
CA PHE A 44 -1.25 -3.89 5.85
C PHE A 44 -1.75 -3.84 4.40
N ILE A 45 -1.71 -4.97 3.69
CA ILE A 45 -2.29 -5.16 2.36
C ILE A 45 -2.96 -6.54 2.36
N TYR A 46 -4.26 -6.58 2.06
CA TYR A 46 -5.03 -7.82 2.00
C TYR A 46 -4.72 -8.64 0.74
N ASP A 47 -4.64 -7.98 -0.41
CA ASP A 47 -4.32 -8.58 -1.71
C ASP A 47 -3.34 -7.69 -2.45
N VAL A 48 -2.08 -8.12 -2.50
CA VAL A 48 -0.98 -7.37 -3.11
C VAL A 48 -1.19 -7.17 -4.61
N GLY A 49 -1.71 -8.19 -5.31
CA GLY A 49 -1.97 -8.09 -6.75
C GLY A 49 -3.05 -7.07 -7.07
N ALA A 50 -4.17 -7.10 -6.35
CA ALA A 50 -5.24 -6.11 -6.48
C ALA A 50 -4.77 -4.71 -6.07
N TYR A 51 -3.95 -4.60 -5.02
CA TYR A 51 -3.38 -3.33 -4.55
C TYR A 51 -2.51 -2.66 -5.64
N LEU A 52 -1.60 -3.41 -6.25
CA LEU A 52 -0.76 -2.89 -7.33
C LEU A 52 -1.58 -2.46 -8.55
N GLN A 53 -2.62 -3.23 -8.93
CA GLN A 53 -3.54 -2.85 -10.00
C GLN A 53 -4.32 -1.56 -9.68
N THR A 54 -4.78 -1.41 -8.45
CA THR A 54 -5.43 -0.20 -7.96
C THR A 54 -4.50 1.01 -8.05
N LEU A 55 -3.25 0.89 -7.62
CA LEU A 55 -2.28 1.98 -7.69
C LEU A 55 -1.95 2.37 -9.13
N GLU A 56 -1.81 1.41 -10.05
CA GLU A 56 -1.62 1.69 -11.48
C GLU A 56 -2.83 2.41 -12.09
N MET A 57 -4.04 2.03 -11.70
CA MET A 57 -5.25 2.74 -12.11
C MET A 57 -5.25 4.17 -11.56
N VAL A 58 -4.98 4.36 -10.27
CA VAL A 58 -4.96 5.67 -9.60
C VAL A 58 -3.95 6.61 -10.26
N LYS A 59 -2.77 6.13 -10.66
CA LYS A 59 -1.77 6.92 -11.42
C LYS A 59 -2.32 7.52 -12.71
N THR A 60 -3.25 6.87 -13.37
CA THR A 60 -3.83 7.34 -14.64
C THR A 60 -5.01 8.27 -14.45
N MET A 61 -5.55 8.37 -13.24
CA MET A 61 -6.71 9.21 -12.96
C MET A 61 -6.38 10.70 -13.08
N LYS A 62 -7.38 11.47 -13.44
CA LYS A 62 -7.34 12.93 -13.44
C LYS A 62 -8.44 13.45 -12.53
N ALA A 63 -8.10 14.39 -11.69
CA ALA A 63 -9.02 15.07 -10.79
C ALA A 63 -8.46 16.46 -10.44
N LYS A 64 -9.32 17.32 -9.93
CA LYS A 64 -8.89 18.61 -9.40
C LYS A 64 -8.07 18.46 -8.12
N VAL A 65 -8.49 17.54 -7.25
CA VAL A 65 -7.77 17.20 -6.01
C VAL A 65 -8.00 15.73 -5.67
N PHE A 66 -6.95 15.07 -5.24
CA PHE A 66 -6.99 13.74 -4.62
C PHE A 66 -6.84 13.86 -3.10
N VAL A 67 -7.64 13.12 -2.36
CA VAL A 67 -7.67 13.11 -0.89
C VAL A 67 -7.47 11.68 -0.39
N PRO A 68 -6.23 11.25 -0.14
CA PRO A 68 -5.94 9.99 0.54
C PRO A 68 -6.23 10.09 2.04
N SER A 69 -6.50 8.95 2.73
CA SER A 69 -6.67 8.95 4.18
C SER A 69 -5.36 9.17 4.95
N HIS A 70 -4.23 8.72 4.38
CA HIS A 70 -2.93 8.70 5.06
C HIS A 70 -1.86 9.52 4.34
N ALA A 71 -2.27 10.55 3.58
CA ALA A 71 -1.36 11.53 2.97
C ALA A 71 -2.08 12.87 2.80
N GLU A 72 -1.31 13.92 2.55
CA GLU A 72 -1.86 15.24 2.27
C GLU A 72 -2.62 15.25 0.95
N PRO A 73 -3.70 16.05 0.85
CA PRO A 73 -4.38 16.27 -0.42
C PRO A 73 -3.43 16.82 -1.49
N THR A 74 -3.59 16.35 -2.72
CA THR A 74 -2.72 16.77 -3.85
C THR A 74 -3.51 16.91 -5.15
N GLU A 75 -3.04 17.76 -6.04
CA GLU A 75 -3.55 17.89 -7.41
C GLU A 75 -2.95 16.82 -8.35
N ASP A 76 -1.80 16.24 -8.00
CA ASP A 76 -1.16 15.16 -8.75
C ASP A 76 -0.76 14.01 -7.81
N ILE A 77 -1.39 12.86 -8.01
CA ILE A 77 -1.18 11.65 -7.21
C ILE A 77 -0.11 10.71 -7.80
N THR A 78 0.36 11.01 -9.02
CA THR A 78 1.17 10.08 -9.82
C THR A 78 2.46 9.65 -9.12
N GLU A 79 3.21 10.61 -8.57
CA GLU A 79 4.48 10.30 -7.88
C GLU A 79 4.26 9.53 -6.60
N LEU A 80 3.21 9.85 -5.84
CA LEU A 80 2.93 9.16 -4.58
C LEU A 80 2.46 7.73 -4.84
N ALA A 81 1.60 7.52 -5.83
CA ALA A 81 1.17 6.19 -6.23
C ALA A 81 2.36 5.35 -6.73
N GLN A 82 3.26 5.93 -7.54
CA GLN A 82 4.48 5.25 -7.97
C GLN A 82 5.37 4.87 -6.79
N TYR A 83 5.55 5.76 -5.81
CA TYR A 83 6.35 5.48 -4.63
C TYR A 83 5.79 4.29 -3.81
N ASN A 84 4.47 4.19 -3.70
CA ASN A 84 3.82 3.04 -3.06
C ASN A 84 4.08 1.74 -3.85
N ILE A 85 3.99 1.77 -5.19
CA ILE A 85 4.32 0.62 -6.05
C ILE A 85 5.78 0.20 -5.85
N ASP A 86 6.70 1.14 -5.96
CA ASP A 86 8.14 0.87 -5.83
C ASP A 86 8.48 0.26 -4.47
N THR A 87 7.83 0.73 -3.40
CA THR A 87 8.00 0.18 -2.05
C THR A 87 7.55 -1.28 -1.97
N VAL A 88 6.40 -1.62 -2.54
CA VAL A 88 5.91 -3.02 -2.58
C VAL A 88 6.84 -3.91 -3.39
N MET A 89 7.30 -3.43 -4.56
CA MET A 89 8.21 -4.18 -5.42
C MET A 89 9.58 -4.40 -4.77
N GLU A 90 10.13 -3.40 -4.09
CA GLU A 90 11.37 -3.53 -3.33
C GLU A 90 11.25 -4.58 -2.20
N ILE A 91 10.12 -4.59 -1.48
CA ILE A 91 9.86 -5.61 -0.45
C ILE A 91 9.80 -7.01 -1.07
N ALA A 92 9.14 -7.17 -2.22
CA ALA A 92 9.06 -8.43 -2.94
C ALA A 92 10.45 -8.92 -3.38
N GLU A 93 11.28 -8.03 -3.93
CA GLU A 93 12.68 -8.34 -4.29
C GLU A 93 13.49 -8.74 -3.06
N LYS A 94 13.32 -8.05 -1.93
CA LYS A 94 13.98 -8.37 -0.66
C LYS A 94 13.58 -9.75 -0.13
N ILE A 95 12.31 -10.12 -0.26
CA ILE A 95 11.84 -11.46 0.11
C ILE A 95 12.50 -12.53 -0.77
N VAL A 96 12.58 -12.32 -2.08
CA VAL A 96 13.28 -13.24 -3.00
C VAL A 96 14.76 -13.39 -2.64
N GLU A 97 15.42 -12.27 -2.30
CA GLU A 97 16.81 -12.28 -1.84
C GLU A 97 17.00 -13.09 -0.54
N ILE A 98 16.06 -12.97 0.40
CA ILE A 98 16.08 -13.68 1.69
C ILE A 98 15.80 -15.16 1.51
N CYS A 99 14.90 -15.54 0.60
CA CYS A 99 14.37 -16.89 0.43
C CYS A 99 15.18 -17.74 -0.57
N GLN A 100 16.52 -17.66 -0.54
CA GLN A 100 17.39 -18.50 -1.39
C GLN A 100 17.33 -19.99 -1.05
N GLU A 101 16.89 -20.32 0.17
CA GLU A 101 16.64 -21.68 0.64
C GLU A 101 15.27 -21.74 1.33
N PRO A 102 14.62 -22.92 1.36
CA PRO A 102 13.35 -23.09 2.08
C PRO A 102 13.49 -22.71 3.56
N MET A 103 12.58 -21.86 4.04
CA MET A 103 12.53 -21.46 5.44
C MET A 103 11.09 -21.24 5.89
N CYS A 104 10.85 -21.28 7.21
CA CYS A 104 9.53 -20.99 7.76
C CYS A 104 9.22 -19.48 7.71
N PHE A 105 7.94 -19.19 7.73
CA PHE A 105 7.42 -17.83 7.62
C PHE A 105 7.99 -16.89 8.69
N GLU A 106 8.06 -17.32 9.93
CA GLU A 106 8.60 -16.53 11.05
C GLU A 106 10.06 -16.12 10.82
N LYS A 107 10.83 -16.98 10.15
CA LYS A 107 12.23 -16.69 9.83
C LYS A 107 12.35 -15.67 8.69
N ILE A 108 11.43 -15.72 7.73
CA ILE A 108 11.32 -14.67 6.68
C ILE A 108 11.03 -13.33 7.34
N LEU A 109 10.00 -13.27 8.20
CA LEU A 109 9.65 -12.05 8.94
C LEU A 109 10.83 -11.50 9.75
N GLN A 110 11.53 -12.34 10.54
CA GLN A 110 12.68 -11.90 11.31
C GLN A 110 13.78 -11.28 10.44
N LYS A 111 14.11 -11.92 9.32
CA LYS A 111 15.13 -11.41 8.39
C LYS A 111 14.69 -10.12 7.73
N LEU A 112 13.41 -10.00 7.35
CA LEU A 112 12.86 -8.80 6.73
C LEU A 112 12.87 -7.62 7.70
N PHE A 113 12.42 -7.84 8.96
CA PHE A 113 12.46 -6.82 10.01
C PHE A 113 13.91 -6.38 10.33
N PHE A 114 14.85 -7.32 10.35
CA PHE A 114 16.26 -7.00 10.52
C PHE A 114 16.81 -6.18 9.35
N ALA A 115 16.48 -6.55 8.10
CA ALA A 115 16.95 -5.86 6.90
C ALA A 115 16.48 -4.40 6.83
N TYR A 116 15.28 -4.11 7.35
CA TYR A 116 14.70 -2.77 7.38
C TYR A 116 14.86 -2.06 8.75
N GLU A 117 15.61 -2.65 9.67
CA GLU A 117 15.81 -2.12 11.03
C GLU A 117 14.49 -1.84 11.80
N LEU A 118 13.46 -2.62 11.49
CA LEU A 118 12.14 -2.48 12.11
C LEU A 118 12.09 -3.19 13.47
N LYS A 119 11.36 -2.58 14.40
CA LYS A 119 11.08 -3.22 15.70
C LYS A 119 9.89 -4.16 15.56
N MET A 120 10.12 -5.44 15.83
CA MET A 120 9.03 -6.41 15.87
C MET A 120 8.29 -6.30 17.22
N ASN A 121 7.01 -5.94 17.14
CA ASN A 121 6.06 -6.06 18.23
C ASN A 121 4.84 -6.86 17.77
N PHE A 122 3.89 -7.14 18.65
CA PHE A 122 2.72 -7.95 18.31
C PHE A 122 1.87 -7.32 17.21
N GLU A 123 1.67 -6.01 17.25
CA GLU A 123 0.88 -5.27 16.24
C GLU A 123 1.55 -5.35 14.87
N GLN A 124 2.85 -5.08 14.79
CA GLN A 124 3.63 -5.19 13.56
C GLN A 124 3.66 -6.63 13.03
N TYR A 125 3.77 -7.62 13.90
CA TYR A 125 3.73 -9.02 13.52
C TYR A 125 2.40 -9.38 12.82
N VAL A 126 1.27 -8.95 13.38
CA VAL A 126 -0.05 -9.23 12.83
C VAL A 126 -0.27 -8.49 11.50
N LEU A 127 0.05 -7.20 11.44
CA LEU A 127 -0.16 -6.36 10.25
C LEU A 127 0.72 -6.81 9.08
N VAL A 128 2.02 -6.98 9.32
CA VAL A 128 2.98 -7.40 8.29
C VAL A 128 2.77 -8.87 7.91
N GLY A 129 2.44 -9.71 8.89
CA GLY A 129 2.15 -11.12 8.65
C GLY A 129 0.99 -11.33 7.68
N SER A 130 -0.07 -10.53 7.79
CA SER A 130 -1.21 -10.58 6.86
C SER A 130 -0.83 -10.21 5.42
N THR A 131 0.07 -9.24 5.24
CA THR A 131 0.55 -8.80 3.92
C THR A 131 1.47 -9.83 3.25
N LEU A 132 2.25 -10.55 4.04
CA LEU A 132 3.25 -11.51 3.55
C LEU A 132 2.75 -12.95 3.53
N ALA A 133 1.58 -13.23 4.11
CA ALA A 133 0.98 -14.56 4.05
C ALA A 133 0.51 -14.89 2.63
N PRO A 134 0.69 -16.14 2.18
CA PRO A 134 0.23 -16.60 0.87
C PRO A 134 -1.29 -16.67 0.77
#